data_2f79ed15089a0dce24b4a988f2ff35e4
#
_entry.id   2f79ed15089a0dce24b4a988f2ff35e4
#
_cell.length_a   1.000
_cell.length_b   1.000
_cell.length_c   1.000
_cell.angle_alpha   90.00
_cell.angle_beta   90.00
_cell.angle_gamma   90.00
#
_symmetry.space_group_name_H-M   'P 1'
#
loop_
_entity.id
_entity.type
_entity.pdbx_description
1 polymer ?
#
loop_
_entity_poly.entity_id
_entity_poly.type
_entity_poly.pdbx_seq_one_letter_code
_entity_poly.pdbx_strand_id
1 'polypeptide(L)'
;MWNEKRIVDGANDNLSGCYMGIAVLKALADEGITLENTEVGVILSGSEEAGLRGSKAWCEAHKGEFDDVPTIILSYDTIHDPKYLMTNYRDLNGTVKVDKAVSDLFMESAADLDIPCKKGWVPPLGGATDSAAFAQAGFRATGITGLNHQLEDYYHTRRDTYDNMNLQGLADCFAISVKALEKFDNGKEV
;
A
#
# COMPACT_ATOMS: atom_id res chain seq x y z
N MET A 1 -4.20 -12.80 -11.62
CA MET A 1 -4.88 -14.14 -11.70
C MET A 1 -4.26 -14.95 -12.81
N TRP A 2 -3.98 -16.21 -12.62
CA TRP A 2 -3.36 -17.10 -13.61
C TRP A 2 -4.15 -18.41 -13.74
N ASN A 3 -3.98 -19.09 -14.83
CA ASN A 3 -4.38 -20.49 -14.99
C ASN A 3 -3.27 -21.27 -15.72
N GLU A 4 -3.39 -22.58 -15.82
CA GLU A 4 -2.38 -23.48 -16.42
C GLU A 4 -1.95 -23.08 -17.84
N LYS A 5 -2.72 -22.28 -18.52
CA LYS A 5 -2.51 -21.92 -19.94
C LYS A 5 -2.19 -20.44 -20.17
N ARG A 6 -2.41 -19.56 -19.17
CA ARG A 6 -2.30 -18.11 -19.36
C ARG A 6 -1.84 -17.42 -18.08
N ILE A 7 -0.84 -16.58 -18.23
CA ILE A 7 -0.35 -15.66 -17.20
C ILE A 7 -0.97 -14.30 -17.48
N VAL A 8 -1.37 -13.61 -16.43
CA VAL A 8 -1.82 -12.21 -16.47
C VAL A 8 -0.65 -11.37 -15.99
N ASP A 9 -0.40 -10.23 -16.64
CA ASP A 9 0.74 -9.36 -16.31
C ASP A 9 0.63 -8.79 -14.89
N GLY A 10 -0.59 -8.45 -14.43
CA GLY A 10 -0.81 -7.91 -13.09
C GLY A 10 -0.14 -6.56 -12.90
N ALA A 11 -0.20 -5.69 -13.93
CA ALA A 11 0.49 -4.41 -13.92
C ALA A 11 -0.01 -3.48 -12.82
N ASN A 12 -1.34 -3.44 -12.62
CA ASN A 12 -1.94 -2.72 -11.52
C ASN A 12 -2.05 -3.60 -10.28
N ASP A 13 -2.49 -4.84 -10.43
CA ASP A 13 -2.73 -5.79 -9.36
C ASP A 13 -1.71 -6.96 -9.41
N ASN A 14 -0.54 -6.87 -8.71
CA ASN A 14 -0.15 -5.71 -7.92
C ASN A 14 1.34 -5.37 -8.15
N LEU A 15 1.78 -5.33 -9.42
CA LEU A 15 3.12 -4.82 -9.73
C LEU A 15 3.24 -3.33 -9.40
N SER A 16 2.14 -2.58 -9.44
CA SER A 16 2.11 -1.16 -9.05
C SER A 16 2.55 -0.95 -7.60
N GLY A 17 2.02 -1.73 -6.67
CA GLY A 17 2.40 -1.69 -5.26
C GLY A 17 3.84 -2.15 -5.03
N CYS A 18 4.27 -3.22 -5.70
CA CYS A 18 5.65 -3.68 -5.65
C CYS A 18 6.62 -2.59 -6.13
N TYR A 19 6.30 -1.95 -7.26
CA TYR A 19 7.07 -0.84 -7.81
C TYR A 19 7.13 0.33 -6.83
N MET A 20 6.02 0.67 -6.19
CA MET A 20 5.95 1.78 -5.25
C MET A 20 6.94 1.61 -4.08
N GLY A 21 6.94 0.45 -3.43
CA GLY A 21 7.88 0.19 -2.34
C GLY A 21 9.35 0.28 -2.79
N ILE A 22 9.67 -0.32 -3.94
CA ILE A 22 11.03 -0.28 -4.50
C ILE A 22 11.42 1.15 -4.93
N ALA A 23 10.49 1.92 -5.51
CA ALA A 23 10.75 3.28 -5.96
C ALA A 23 11.09 4.21 -4.79
N VAL A 24 10.42 4.08 -3.66
CA VAL A 24 10.72 4.87 -2.45
C VAL A 24 12.14 4.57 -1.96
N LEU A 25 12.52 3.29 -1.81
CA LEU A 25 13.89 2.93 -1.40
C LEU A 25 14.93 3.41 -2.40
N LYS A 26 14.66 3.26 -3.68
CA LYS A 26 15.57 3.69 -4.73
C LYS A 26 15.77 5.20 -4.71
N ALA A 27 14.71 5.99 -4.55
CA ALA A 27 14.80 7.44 -4.46
C ALA A 27 15.67 7.88 -3.27
N LEU A 28 15.47 7.30 -2.11
CA LEU A 28 16.31 7.57 -0.94
C LEU A 28 17.80 7.29 -1.22
N ALA A 29 18.09 6.16 -1.86
CA ALA A 29 19.46 5.77 -2.18
C ALA A 29 20.10 6.66 -3.26
N ASP A 30 19.36 6.94 -4.36
CA ASP A 30 19.88 7.71 -5.50
C ASP A 30 20.14 9.18 -5.15
N GLU A 31 19.27 9.78 -4.34
CA GLU A 31 19.41 11.17 -3.90
C GLU A 31 20.32 11.32 -2.67
N GLY A 32 20.85 10.21 -2.15
CA GLY A 32 21.70 10.19 -0.96
C GLY A 32 20.96 10.72 0.28
N ILE A 33 19.66 10.54 0.35
CA ILE A 33 18.85 10.98 1.49
C ILE A 33 19.07 10.01 2.64
N THR A 34 19.60 10.54 3.74
CA THR A 34 19.71 9.81 5.00
C THR A 34 18.61 10.26 5.93
N LEU A 35 17.76 9.34 6.33
CA LEU A 35 16.79 9.58 7.39
C LEU A 35 17.51 9.53 8.74
N GLU A 36 17.16 10.45 9.64
CA GLU A 36 17.89 10.60 10.90
C GLU A 36 17.39 9.62 11.98
N ASN A 37 16.09 9.29 11.92
CA ASN A 37 15.43 8.54 12.98
C ASN A 37 14.66 7.30 12.48
N THR A 38 14.68 7.05 11.17
CA THR A 38 13.84 6.02 10.56
C THR A 38 14.65 5.08 9.67
N GLU A 39 14.43 3.78 9.84
CA GLU A 39 14.84 2.76 8.90
C GLU A 39 13.65 2.41 8.00
N VAL A 40 13.88 2.28 6.70
CA VAL A 40 12.86 1.94 5.72
C VAL A 40 13.14 0.59 5.11
N GLY A 41 12.19 -0.32 5.22
CA GLY A 41 12.22 -1.63 4.58
C GLY A 41 11.08 -1.82 3.58
N VAL A 42 11.24 -2.76 2.67
CA VAL A 42 10.17 -3.18 1.74
C VAL A 42 9.90 -4.65 1.88
N ILE A 43 8.63 -4.99 2.01
CA ILE A 43 8.15 -6.37 2.01
C ILE A 43 7.44 -6.61 0.68
N LEU A 44 7.97 -7.52 -0.13
CA LEU A 44 7.30 -8.01 -1.34
C LEU A 44 6.60 -9.32 -1.00
N SER A 45 5.36 -9.21 -0.55
CA SER A 45 4.55 -10.36 -0.14
C SER A 45 4.04 -11.14 -1.35
N GLY A 46 4.07 -12.44 -1.27
CA GLY A 46 3.50 -13.31 -2.28
C GLY A 46 2.17 -13.93 -1.83
N SER A 47 1.43 -14.47 -2.80
CA SER A 47 0.19 -15.21 -2.52
C SER A 47 -0.89 -14.40 -1.79
N GLU A 48 -1.00 -13.12 -2.09
CA GLU A 48 -2.05 -12.25 -1.56
C GLU A 48 -3.43 -12.81 -1.95
N GLU A 49 -3.65 -13.04 -3.22
CA GLU A 49 -4.86 -13.60 -3.84
C GLU A 49 -5.29 -14.99 -3.30
N ALA A 50 -4.38 -15.69 -2.66
CA ALA A 50 -4.65 -16.96 -2.00
C ALA A 50 -5.02 -16.81 -0.50
N GLY A 51 -5.34 -15.60 -0.07
CA GLY A 51 -5.78 -15.25 1.28
C GLY A 51 -4.69 -14.65 2.15
N LEU A 52 -3.93 -13.69 1.62
CA LEU A 52 -2.90 -12.91 2.33
C LEU A 52 -1.80 -13.80 2.93
N ARG A 53 -1.39 -14.86 2.21
CA ARG A 53 -0.52 -15.89 2.80
C ARG A 53 0.88 -15.39 3.07
N GLY A 54 1.43 -14.56 2.16
CA GLY A 54 2.77 -14.02 2.31
C GLY A 54 2.88 -13.07 3.49
N SER A 55 1.99 -12.10 3.59
CA SER A 55 1.95 -11.15 4.71
C SER A 55 1.69 -11.83 6.05
N LYS A 56 0.78 -12.81 6.12
CA LYS A 56 0.56 -13.61 7.32
C LYS A 56 1.79 -14.40 7.76
N ALA A 57 2.49 -15.03 6.80
CA ALA A 57 3.71 -15.78 7.09
C ALA A 57 4.83 -14.84 7.56
N TRP A 58 4.95 -13.67 6.95
CA TRP A 58 5.91 -12.66 7.38
C TRP A 58 5.62 -12.20 8.81
N CYS A 59 4.35 -11.87 9.13
CA CYS A 59 3.95 -11.47 10.47
C CYS A 59 4.28 -12.53 11.52
N GLU A 60 4.05 -13.81 11.22
CA GLU A 60 4.37 -14.89 12.15
C GLU A 60 5.89 -15.06 12.35
N ALA A 61 6.66 -14.93 11.26
CA ALA A 61 8.12 -15.04 11.32
C ALA A 61 8.78 -13.90 12.10
N HIS A 62 8.19 -12.70 12.07
CA HIS A 62 8.72 -11.49 12.71
C HIS A 62 7.93 -11.06 13.95
N LYS A 63 7.20 -11.99 14.55
CA LYS A 63 6.39 -11.72 15.74
C LYS A 63 7.27 -11.28 16.92
N GLY A 64 6.98 -10.11 17.47
CA GLY A 64 7.70 -9.51 18.59
C GLY A 64 9.02 -8.82 18.21
N GLU A 65 9.47 -8.91 16.96
CA GLU A 65 10.73 -8.30 16.54
C GLU A 65 10.70 -6.76 16.60
N PHE A 66 9.52 -6.18 16.42
CA PHE A 66 9.33 -4.72 16.36
C PHE A 66 8.59 -4.16 17.59
N ASP A 67 8.38 -4.94 18.65
CA ASP A 67 7.58 -4.50 19.79
C ASP A 67 8.15 -3.26 20.50
N ASP A 68 9.48 -3.10 20.50
CA ASP A 68 10.17 -1.98 21.12
C ASP A 68 10.52 -0.84 20.13
N VAL A 69 10.13 -0.97 18.85
CA VAL A 69 10.44 0.01 17.81
C VAL A 69 9.14 0.56 17.21
N PRO A 70 8.89 1.88 17.24
CA PRO A 70 7.74 2.47 16.57
C PRO A 70 7.74 2.14 15.08
N THR A 71 6.87 1.23 14.68
CA THR A 71 6.82 0.70 13.32
C THR A 71 5.46 0.97 12.68
N ILE A 72 5.47 1.50 11.46
CA ILE A 72 4.27 1.68 10.64
C ILE A 72 4.42 0.97 9.30
N ILE A 73 3.31 0.52 8.74
CA ILE A 73 3.27 -0.16 7.44
C ILE A 73 2.31 0.56 6.51
N LEU A 74 2.81 0.94 5.35
CA LEU A 74 2.04 1.42 4.21
C LEU A 74 1.91 0.27 3.21
N SER A 75 0.74 -0.32 3.10
CA SER A 75 0.47 -1.45 2.19
C SER A 75 -0.12 -0.92 0.90
N TYR A 76 0.62 -1.02 -0.19
CA TYR A 76 0.22 -0.52 -1.50
C TYR A 76 -0.45 -1.62 -2.32
N ASP A 77 -1.63 -1.30 -2.84
CA ASP A 77 -2.39 -2.25 -3.64
C ASP A 77 -3.18 -1.54 -4.74
N THR A 78 -3.01 -1.98 -5.99
CA THR A 78 -3.78 -1.47 -7.13
C THR A 78 -3.73 0.07 -7.28
N ILE A 79 -2.53 0.65 -7.29
CA ILE A 79 -2.31 2.08 -7.40
C ILE A 79 -2.25 2.51 -8.87
N HIS A 80 -3.39 2.83 -9.43
CA HIS A 80 -3.47 3.16 -10.85
C HIS A 80 -4.16 4.50 -11.10
N ASP A 81 -5.35 4.70 -10.55
CA ASP A 81 -6.16 5.86 -10.90
C ASP A 81 -6.05 6.97 -9.83
N PRO A 82 -5.43 8.13 -10.15
CA PRO A 82 -5.28 9.24 -9.20
C PRO A 82 -6.63 9.75 -8.67
N LYS A 83 -7.71 9.60 -9.44
CA LYS A 83 -9.05 10.00 -9.03
C LYS A 83 -9.59 9.17 -7.86
N TYR A 84 -9.11 7.94 -7.74
CA TYR A 84 -9.54 6.98 -6.73
C TYR A 84 -8.49 6.73 -5.65
N LEU A 85 -7.37 7.45 -5.68
CA LEU A 85 -6.33 7.32 -4.67
C LEU A 85 -6.92 7.56 -3.27
N MET A 86 -6.73 6.55 -2.41
CA MET A 86 -7.26 6.59 -1.06
C MET A 86 -6.42 5.79 -0.09
N THR A 87 -6.53 6.12 1.19
CA THR A 87 -6.10 5.29 2.30
C THR A 87 -7.31 4.64 2.97
N ASN A 88 -7.16 3.40 3.39
CA ASN A 88 -8.24 2.63 3.98
C ASN A 88 -8.30 2.85 5.50
N TYR A 89 -9.48 2.98 6.09
CA TYR A 89 -9.71 2.92 7.53
C TYR A 89 -10.30 1.56 7.97
N ARG A 90 -10.73 0.75 7.00
CA ARG A 90 -11.14 -0.65 7.16
C ARG A 90 -10.76 -1.47 5.95
N ASP A 91 -10.44 -2.72 6.18
CA ASP A 91 -10.03 -3.69 5.18
C ASP A 91 -10.76 -5.03 5.37
N LEU A 92 -10.43 -6.05 4.58
CA LEU A 92 -11.01 -7.39 4.58
C LEU A 92 -12.54 -7.32 4.61
N ASN A 93 -13.12 -6.88 3.47
CA ASN A 93 -14.57 -6.69 3.35
C ASN A 93 -15.17 -5.78 4.45
N GLY A 94 -14.40 -4.82 4.94
CA GLY A 94 -14.79 -3.89 5.99
C GLY A 94 -14.77 -4.45 7.42
N THR A 95 -14.29 -5.68 7.63
CA THR A 95 -14.29 -6.33 8.94
C THR A 95 -13.08 -6.01 9.80
N VAL A 96 -11.93 -5.71 9.19
CA VAL A 96 -10.69 -5.38 9.88
C VAL A 96 -10.51 -3.87 9.95
N LYS A 97 -10.31 -3.33 11.14
CA LYS A 97 -9.87 -1.95 11.33
C LYS A 97 -8.38 -1.87 11.16
N VAL A 98 -7.93 -0.93 10.33
CA VAL A 98 -6.51 -0.58 10.19
C VAL A 98 -6.18 0.65 11.04
N ASP A 99 -4.91 0.99 11.16
CA ASP A 99 -4.47 2.08 12.03
C ASP A 99 -4.92 3.44 11.48
N LYS A 100 -5.70 4.16 12.31
CA LYS A 100 -6.23 5.47 11.94
C LYS A 100 -5.13 6.52 11.81
N ALA A 101 -4.14 6.51 12.69
CA ALA A 101 -3.12 7.54 12.71
C ALA A 101 -2.16 7.38 11.52
N VAL A 102 -1.85 6.14 11.10
CA VAL A 102 -1.12 5.87 9.85
C VAL A 102 -1.92 6.34 8.62
N SER A 103 -3.24 6.09 8.62
CA SER A 103 -4.10 6.63 7.55
C SER A 103 -4.11 8.15 7.55
N ASP A 104 -4.18 8.78 8.71
CA ASP A 104 -4.19 10.25 8.83
C ASP A 104 -2.84 10.85 8.41
N LEU A 105 -1.71 10.23 8.74
CA LEU A 105 -0.39 10.63 8.26
C LEU A 105 -0.34 10.71 6.72
N PHE A 106 -0.84 9.67 6.05
CA PHE A 106 -0.88 9.66 4.59
C PHE A 106 -1.80 10.75 4.02
N MET A 107 -2.99 10.95 4.62
CA MET A 107 -3.94 11.99 4.22
C MET A 107 -3.39 13.40 4.42
N GLU A 108 -2.75 13.67 5.56
CA GLU A 108 -2.11 14.95 5.84
C GLU A 108 -0.96 15.23 4.87
N SER A 109 -0.19 14.19 4.52
CA SER A 109 0.89 14.30 3.54
C SER A 109 0.38 14.62 2.14
N ALA A 110 -0.75 14.03 1.75
CA ALA A 110 -1.43 14.36 0.50
C ALA A 110 -1.92 15.82 0.50
N ALA A 111 -2.51 16.27 1.60
CA ALA A 111 -2.99 17.65 1.73
C ALA A 111 -1.85 18.68 1.66
N ASP A 112 -0.69 18.39 2.26
CA ASP A 112 0.49 19.27 2.18
C ASP A 112 1.03 19.46 0.75
N LEU A 113 0.75 18.49 -0.12
CA LEU A 113 1.16 18.49 -1.52
C LEU A 113 0.05 18.95 -2.49
N ASP A 114 -1.11 19.31 -1.97
CA ASP A 114 -2.32 19.57 -2.77
C ASP A 114 -2.71 18.42 -3.70
N ILE A 115 -2.37 17.18 -3.33
CA ILE A 115 -2.71 15.97 -4.08
C ILE A 115 -4.03 15.40 -3.56
N PRO A 116 -5.05 15.20 -4.43
CA PRO A 116 -6.31 14.62 -4.02
C PRO A 116 -6.13 13.19 -3.50
N CYS A 117 -6.52 12.95 -2.26
CA CYS A 117 -6.56 11.62 -1.66
C CYS A 117 -7.82 11.48 -0.80
N LYS A 118 -8.39 10.30 -0.73
CA LYS A 118 -9.62 10.04 0.02
C LYS A 118 -9.34 9.09 1.17
N LYS A 119 -10.22 9.12 2.15
CA LYS A 119 -10.29 8.10 3.20
C LYS A 119 -11.47 7.18 2.89
N GLY A 120 -11.17 5.91 2.71
CA GLY A 120 -12.15 4.93 2.29
C GLY A 120 -12.07 3.62 3.06
N TRP A 121 -12.72 2.61 2.55
CA TRP A 121 -12.70 1.26 3.09
C TRP A 121 -12.88 0.23 1.97
N VAL A 122 -12.33 -0.96 2.16
CA VAL A 122 -12.59 -2.08 1.26
C VAL A 122 -14.00 -2.60 1.55
N PRO A 123 -14.96 -2.42 0.62
CA PRO A 123 -16.36 -2.75 0.86
C PRO A 123 -16.59 -4.26 0.93
N PRO A 124 -17.76 -4.71 1.39
CA PRO A 124 -18.16 -6.11 1.25
C PRO A 124 -18.06 -6.57 -0.21
N LEU A 125 -17.45 -7.74 -0.43
CA LEU A 125 -17.10 -8.30 -1.74
C LEU A 125 -15.96 -7.55 -2.47
N GLY A 126 -15.34 -6.56 -1.83
CA GLY A 126 -14.18 -5.86 -2.37
C GLY A 126 -12.84 -6.56 -2.08
N GLY A 127 -12.88 -7.69 -1.38
CA GLY A 127 -11.67 -8.45 -1.06
C GLY A 127 -10.93 -7.97 0.18
N ALA A 128 -9.63 -8.00 0.11
CA ALA A 128 -8.70 -7.56 1.15
C ALA A 128 -7.41 -7.05 0.52
N THR A 129 -6.62 -6.30 1.29
CA THR A 129 -5.21 -6.05 0.99
C THR A 129 -4.34 -6.65 2.10
N ASP A 130 -3.05 -6.72 1.89
CA ASP A 130 -2.11 -7.19 2.93
C ASP A 130 -2.17 -6.36 4.22
N SER A 131 -2.67 -5.12 4.17
CA SER A 131 -2.86 -4.29 5.37
C SER A 131 -3.75 -4.97 6.42
N ALA A 132 -4.71 -5.78 5.99
CA ALA A 132 -5.55 -6.55 6.89
C ALA A 132 -4.76 -7.60 7.68
N ALA A 133 -3.83 -8.30 7.04
CA ALA A 133 -2.99 -9.29 7.73
C ALA A 133 -2.06 -8.63 8.74
N PHE A 134 -1.43 -7.52 8.37
CA PHE A 134 -0.59 -6.75 9.28
C PHE A 134 -1.37 -6.21 10.47
N ALA A 135 -2.55 -5.62 10.24
CA ALA A 135 -3.40 -5.10 11.30
C ALA A 135 -3.89 -6.21 12.24
N GLN A 136 -4.26 -7.38 11.71
CA GLN A 136 -4.65 -8.55 12.52
C GLN A 136 -3.49 -9.09 13.37
N ALA A 137 -2.27 -8.95 12.90
CA ALA A 137 -1.06 -9.33 13.63
C ALA A 137 -0.61 -8.29 14.69
N GLY A 138 -1.30 -7.15 14.75
CA GLY A 138 -0.99 -6.09 15.73
C GLY A 138 -0.09 -4.97 15.21
N PHE A 139 0.33 -5.03 13.95
CA PHE A 139 1.10 -3.94 13.34
C PHE A 139 0.22 -2.72 13.06
N ARG A 140 0.81 -1.55 13.15
CA ARG A 140 0.20 -0.27 12.78
C ARG A 140 0.26 -0.10 11.27
N ALA A 141 -0.79 -0.50 10.56
CA ALA A 141 -0.82 -0.56 9.11
C ALA A 141 -2.02 0.16 8.52
N THR A 142 -1.87 0.67 7.30
CA THR A 142 -2.97 1.13 6.44
C THR A 142 -2.79 0.63 5.02
N GLY A 143 -3.91 0.36 4.33
CA GLY A 143 -3.93 0.09 2.90
C GLY A 143 -4.00 1.39 2.10
N ILE A 144 -3.27 1.46 1.01
CA ILE A 144 -3.28 2.57 0.06
C ILE A 144 -3.64 1.99 -1.29
N THR A 145 -4.75 2.45 -1.85
CA THR A 145 -5.30 1.93 -3.10
C THR A 145 -5.69 3.06 -4.04
N GLY A 146 -5.76 2.76 -5.33
CA GLY A 146 -6.20 3.67 -6.38
C GLY A 146 -7.16 2.98 -7.34
N LEU A 147 -7.91 2.00 -6.86
CA LEU A 147 -8.84 1.21 -7.66
C LEU A 147 -10.23 1.84 -7.66
N ASN A 148 -10.83 1.92 -8.83
CA ASN A 148 -12.25 2.18 -8.96
C ASN A 148 -13.04 0.92 -8.62
N HIS A 149 -13.67 0.90 -7.45
CA HIS A 149 -14.49 -0.23 -7.00
C HIS A 149 -15.76 -0.47 -7.84
N GLN A 150 -16.03 0.35 -8.83
CA GLN A 150 -17.09 0.13 -9.82
C GLN A 150 -16.59 -0.72 -11.00
N LEU A 151 -15.93 -1.85 -10.68
CA LEU A 151 -15.49 -2.86 -11.66
C LEU A 151 -14.75 -2.23 -12.84
N GLU A 152 -13.51 -1.89 -12.63
CA GLU A 152 -12.63 -1.55 -13.74
C GLU A 152 -12.55 -2.73 -14.72
N ASP A 153 -12.66 -2.45 -15.99
CA ASP A 153 -12.74 -3.48 -17.06
C ASP A 153 -11.53 -4.41 -17.12
N TYR A 154 -10.45 -4.08 -16.41
CA TYR A 154 -9.19 -4.84 -16.44
C TYR A 154 -8.82 -5.51 -15.11
N TYR A 155 -9.39 -5.10 -13.95
CA TYR A 155 -9.10 -5.71 -12.66
C TYR A 155 -9.40 -7.22 -12.68
N HIS A 156 -8.44 -8.04 -12.26
CA HIS A 156 -8.49 -9.50 -12.32
C HIS A 156 -8.69 -10.07 -13.76
N THR A 157 -8.33 -9.31 -14.79
CA THR A 157 -8.44 -9.74 -16.20
C THR A 157 -7.09 -9.68 -16.90
N ARG A 158 -7.03 -10.23 -18.13
CA ARG A 158 -5.86 -10.15 -19.00
C ARG A 158 -5.60 -8.73 -19.55
N ARG A 159 -6.44 -7.77 -19.22
CA ARG A 159 -6.26 -6.37 -19.57
C ARG A 159 -5.49 -5.61 -18.52
N ASP A 160 -5.14 -6.24 -17.40
CA ASP A 160 -4.26 -5.65 -16.41
C ASP A 160 -2.83 -5.66 -16.91
N THR A 161 -2.55 -4.72 -17.82
CA THR A 161 -1.29 -4.53 -18.52
C THR A 161 -0.81 -3.09 -18.36
N TYR A 162 0.48 -2.88 -18.55
CA TYR A 162 1.10 -1.56 -18.47
C TYR A 162 0.41 -0.50 -19.35
N ASP A 163 -0.02 -0.88 -20.56
CA ASP A 163 -0.67 0.05 -21.51
C ASP A 163 -1.99 0.62 -20.99
N ASN A 164 -2.59 -0.03 -20.00
CA ASN A 164 -3.82 0.42 -19.34
C ASN A 164 -3.57 1.18 -18.04
N MET A 165 -2.31 1.40 -17.66
CA MET A 165 -1.95 2.11 -16.45
C MET A 165 -1.97 3.63 -16.62
N ASN A 166 -2.47 4.34 -15.62
CA ASN A 166 -2.30 5.77 -15.49
C ASN A 166 -1.14 6.06 -14.51
N LEU A 167 0.01 6.42 -15.08
CA LEU A 167 1.22 6.64 -14.29
C LEU A 167 1.13 7.84 -13.33
N GLN A 168 0.15 8.73 -13.51
CA GLN A 168 -0.06 9.83 -12.57
C GLN A 168 -0.46 9.32 -11.19
N GLY A 169 -1.27 8.26 -11.10
CA GLY A 169 -1.61 7.66 -9.81
C GLY A 169 -0.38 7.14 -9.05
N LEU A 170 0.58 6.56 -9.78
CA LEU A 170 1.85 6.13 -9.19
C LEU A 170 2.69 7.32 -8.74
N ALA A 171 2.78 8.38 -9.56
CA ALA A 171 3.55 9.59 -9.23
C ALA A 171 2.98 10.30 -8.00
N ASP A 172 1.66 10.44 -7.92
CA ASP A 172 0.96 11.05 -6.79
C ASP A 172 1.19 10.23 -5.51
N CYS A 173 0.99 8.92 -5.58
CA CYS A 173 1.20 8.03 -4.44
C CYS A 173 2.67 8.07 -3.96
N PHE A 174 3.62 8.08 -4.87
CA PHE A 174 5.04 8.20 -4.56
C PHE A 174 5.35 9.50 -3.80
N ALA A 175 4.89 10.65 -4.31
CA ALA A 175 5.12 11.94 -3.67
C ALA A 175 4.52 11.98 -2.26
N ILE A 176 3.31 11.46 -2.08
CA ILE A 176 2.66 11.38 -0.77
C ILE A 176 3.45 10.46 0.18
N SER A 177 3.93 9.32 -0.32
CA SER A 177 4.68 8.35 0.48
C SER A 177 6.00 8.92 0.98
N VAL A 178 6.75 9.62 0.11
CA VAL A 178 7.99 10.31 0.51
C VAL A 178 7.69 11.40 1.55
N LYS A 179 6.61 12.16 1.37
CA LYS A 179 6.20 13.19 2.34
C LYS A 179 5.76 12.59 3.67
N ALA A 180 5.08 11.48 3.66
CA ALA A 180 4.68 10.76 4.88
C ALA A 180 5.90 10.23 5.63
N LEU A 181 6.89 9.70 4.91
CA LEU A 181 8.15 9.25 5.46
C LEU A 181 8.95 10.40 6.09
N GLU A 182 9.06 11.54 5.41
CA GLU A 182 9.69 12.76 5.93
C GLU A 182 9.03 13.20 7.25
N LYS A 183 7.71 13.22 7.32
CA LYS A 183 6.98 13.58 8.53
C LYS A 183 7.24 12.59 9.67
N PHE A 184 7.23 11.31 9.37
CA PHE A 184 7.47 10.26 10.36
C PHE A 184 8.90 10.35 10.92
N ASP A 185 9.90 10.53 10.07
CA ASP A 185 11.29 10.71 10.45
C ASP A 185 11.52 11.95 11.33
N ASN A 186 10.80 13.04 11.07
CA ASN A 186 10.82 14.27 11.84
C ASN A 186 10.00 14.20 13.15
N GLY A 187 9.59 13.02 13.58
CA GLY A 187 8.93 12.78 14.86
C GLY A 187 7.43 13.08 14.86
N LYS A 188 6.76 13.04 13.70
CA LYS A 188 5.31 13.08 13.67
C LYS A 188 4.77 11.87 14.44
N GLU A 189 4.09 12.16 15.55
CA GLU A 189 3.38 11.12 16.29
C GLU A 189 2.28 10.49 15.43
N VAL A 190 2.32 9.19 15.36
CA VAL A 190 1.40 8.37 14.56
C VAL A 190 0.73 7.37 15.46
#